data_c3f52d4be98f8f5488f80b0e6525c0fa
#
_entry.id   c3f52d4be98f8f5488f80b0e6525c0fa
#
_cell.length_a   1.000
_cell.length_b   1.000
_cell.length_c   1.000
_cell.angle_alpha   90.00
_cell.angle_beta   90.00
_cell.angle_gamma   90.00
#
_symmetry.space_group_name_H-M   'P 1'
#
loop_
_entity.id
_entity.type
_entity.pdbx_description
1 polymer ?
#
loop_
_entity_poly.entity_id
_entity_poly.type
_entity_poly.pdbx_seq_one_letter_code
_entity_poly.pdbx_strand_id
1 'polypeptide(L)' 'MIDPTPNEKAAFVHGGAMGGEYLESIGKTDLESLERKEWLIFIEAVVTGYCDHLQELAARDEKQVRRLEPEAPF' A
#
# COMPACT_ATOMS: atom_id res chain seq x y z
N MET A 1 11.53 7.62 5.91
CA MET A 1 11.89 6.63 4.90
C MET A 1 12.85 7.26 3.91
N ILE A 2 14.02 6.68 3.76
CA ILE A 2 15.01 7.26 2.88
C ILE A 2 14.79 6.78 1.46
N ASP A 3 15.03 5.52 1.22
CA ASP A 3 14.78 4.97 -0.12
C ASP A 3 13.88 3.77 0.00
N PRO A 4 12.70 3.81 -0.61
CA PRO A 4 11.80 2.66 -0.51
C PRO A 4 12.38 1.45 -1.22
N THR A 5 12.17 0.28 -0.63
CA THR A 5 12.56 -0.97 -1.27
C THR A 5 11.64 -1.23 -2.46
N PRO A 6 12.02 -2.16 -3.37
CA PRO A 6 11.12 -2.49 -4.47
C PRO A 6 9.74 -2.97 -4.00
N ASN A 7 9.69 -3.68 -2.88
CA ASN A 7 8.41 -4.12 -2.33
C ASN A 7 7.58 -2.95 -1.85
N GLU A 8 8.24 -1.97 -1.23
CA GLU A 8 7.53 -0.78 -0.78
C GLU A 8 7.01 0.03 -1.94
N LYS A 9 7.79 0.12 -3.03
CA LYS A 9 7.33 0.83 -4.21
C LYS A 9 6.11 0.17 -4.83
N ALA A 10 6.12 -1.16 -4.90
CA ALA A 10 4.97 -1.89 -5.41
C ALA A 10 3.76 -1.67 -4.50
N ALA A 11 3.99 -1.63 -3.20
CA ALA A 11 2.90 -1.41 -2.25
C ALA A 11 2.33 0.01 -2.37
N PHE A 12 3.18 1.00 -2.67
CA PHE A 12 2.69 2.37 -2.92
C PHE A 12 1.74 2.40 -4.10
N VAL A 13 2.10 1.70 -5.18
CA VAL A 13 1.25 1.67 -6.36
C VAL A 13 -0.10 1.04 -6.03
N HIS A 14 -0.07 -0.05 -5.28
CA HIS A 14 -1.30 -0.72 -4.91
C HIS A 14 -2.17 0.16 -4.01
N GLY A 15 -1.54 0.80 -3.02
CA GLY A 15 -2.26 1.72 -2.15
C GLY A 15 -2.85 2.88 -2.91
N GLY A 16 -2.09 3.43 -3.87
CA GLY A 16 -2.59 4.51 -4.69
C GLY A 16 -3.78 4.10 -5.53
N ALA A 17 -3.77 2.86 -6.05
CA ALA A 17 -4.89 2.35 -6.82
C ALA A 17 -6.14 2.24 -5.95
N MET A 18 -5.99 1.77 -4.70
CA MET A 18 -7.12 1.65 -3.79
C MET A 18 -7.69 3.02 -3.46
N GLY A 19 -6.81 4.00 -3.20
CA GLY A 19 -7.26 5.36 -2.94
C GLY A 19 -7.98 5.95 -4.14
N GLY A 20 -7.44 5.70 -5.34
CA GLY A 20 -8.05 6.19 -6.56
C GLY A 20 -9.42 5.61 -6.80
N GLU A 21 -9.59 4.31 -6.51
CA GLU A 21 -10.90 3.69 -6.64
C GLU A 21 -11.93 4.33 -5.71
N TYR A 22 -11.49 4.66 -4.50
CA TYR A 22 -12.39 5.33 -3.57
C TYR A 22 -12.83 6.69 -4.13
N LEU A 23 -11.87 7.47 -4.66
CA LEU A 23 -12.20 8.78 -5.22
C LEU A 23 -13.16 8.66 -6.38
N GLU A 24 -12.98 7.65 -7.22
CA GLU A 24 -13.90 7.41 -8.31
C GLU A 24 -15.28 7.05 -7.80
N SER A 25 -15.36 6.28 -6.75
CA SER A 25 -16.63 5.83 -6.21
C SER A 25 -17.47 6.99 -5.68
N ILE A 26 -16.81 8.03 -5.16
CA ILE A 26 -17.54 9.20 -4.67
C ILE A 26 -17.60 10.32 -5.71
N GLY A 27 -16.98 10.09 -6.86
CA GLY A 27 -17.07 11.06 -7.97
C GLY A 27 -16.29 12.33 -7.75
N LYS A 28 -15.26 12.29 -6.91
CA LYS A 28 -14.45 13.48 -6.62
C LYS A 28 -13.01 13.21 -7.01
N THR A 29 -12.51 14.01 -7.95
CA THR A 29 -11.14 13.85 -8.39
C THR A 29 -10.24 14.98 -7.89
N ASP A 30 -10.81 16.00 -7.27
CA ASP A 30 -10.07 17.11 -6.70
C ASP A 30 -9.94 16.92 -5.21
N LEU A 31 -8.72 16.70 -4.73
CA LEU A 31 -8.50 16.45 -3.31
C LEU A 31 -8.95 17.59 -2.43
N GLU A 32 -8.90 18.80 -2.95
CA GLU A 32 -9.33 19.95 -2.15
C GLU A 32 -10.83 19.96 -1.92
N SER A 33 -11.57 19.23 -2.74
CA SER A 33 -13.02 19.20 -2.58
C SER A 33 -13.48 18.16 -1.57
N LEU A 34 -12.56 17.38 -1.02
CA LEU A 34 -12.91 16.34 -0.06
C LEU A 34 -13.24 16.95 1.29
N GLU A 35 -14.30 16.46 1.90
CA GLU A 35 -14.59 16.80 3.28
C GLU A 35 -13.64 16.05 4.17
N ARG A 36 -13.51 16.48 5.41
CA ARG A 36 -12.60 15.84 6.34
C ARG A 36 -12.84 14.34 6.45
N LYS A 37 -14.10 13.95 6.52
CA LYS A 37 -14.48 12.55 6.61
C LYS A 37 -14.02 11.79 5.37
N GLU A 38 -14.22 12.37 4.21
CA GLU A 38 -13.82 11.75 2.96
C GLU A 38 -12.30 11.64 2.85
N TRP A 39 -11.62 12.67 3.31
CA TRP A 39 -10.17 12.66 3.31
C TRP A 39 -9.63 11.52 4.18
N LEU A 40 -10.20 11.34 5.37
CA LEU A 40 -9.76 10.28 6.26
C LEU A 40 -10.00 8.91 5.68
N ILE A 41 -11.13 8.71 5.01
CA ILE A 41 -11.41 7.44 4.37
C ILE A 41 -10.45 7.20 3.21
N PHE A 42 -10.13 8.24 2.45
CA PHE A 42 -9.19 8.14 1.36
C PHE A 42 -7.81 7.69 1.88
N ILE A 43 -7.34 8.34 2.95
CA ILE A 43 -6.06 7.97 3.54
C ILE A 43 -6.09 6.54 4.05
N GLU A 44 -7.19 6.14 4.66
CA GLU A 44 -7.34 4.77 5.16
C GLU A 44 -7.26 3.76 4.01
N ALA A 45 -7.89 4.08 2.88
CA ALA A 45 -7.85 3.19 1.73
C ALA A 45 -6.42 3.03 1.22
N VAL A 46 -5.68 4.13 1.14
CA VAL A 46 -4.30 4.08 0.67
C VAL A 46 -3.43 3.27 1.61
N VAL A 47 -3.54 3.53 2.89
CA VAL A 47 -2.72 2.85 3.89
C VAL A 47 -3.06 1.38 3.96
N THR A 48 -4.34 1.05 3.92
CA THR A 48 -4.76 -0.35 3.96
C THR A 48 -4.25 -1.11 2.74
N GLY A 49 -4.37 -0.51 1.56
CA GLY A 49 -3.87 -1.14 0.35
C GLY A 49 -2.36 -1.33 0.39
N TYR A 50 -1.65 -0.34 0.90
CA TYR A 50 -0.20 -0.42 1.04
C TYR A 50 0.18 -1.56 1.98
N CYS A 51 -0.43 -1.60 3.16
CA CYS A 51 -0.09 -2.60 4.16
C CYS A 51 -0.44 -4.00 3.71
N ASP A 52 -1.61 -4.17 3.10
CA ASP A 52 -2.05 -5.49 2.64
C ASP A 52 -1.10 -6.03 1.58
N HIS A 53 -0.74 -5.19 0.63
CA HIS A 53 0.14 -5.63 -0.44
C HIS A 53 1.55 -5.92 0.08
N LEU A 54 2.01 -5.11 1.03
CA LEU A 54 3.32 -5.32 1.61
C LEU A 54 3.37 -6.64 2.38
N GLN A 55 2.32 -6.97 3.11
CA GLN A 55 2.24 -8.24 3.81
C GLN A 55 2.25 -9.41 2.84
N GLU A 56 1.55 -9.27 1.73
CA GLU A 56 1.51 -10.29 0.71
C GLU A 56 2.90 -10.54 0.14
N LEU A 57 3.61 -9.47 -0.16
CA LEU A 57 4.97 -9.59 -0.69
C LEU A 57 5.92 -10.17 0.35
N ALA A 58 5.78 -9.79 1.60
CA ALA A 58 6.61 -10.31 2.66
C ALA A 58 6.39 -11.82 2.84
N ALA A 59 5.16 -12.27 2.70
CA ALA A 59 4.87 -13.69 2.80
C ALA A 59 5.54 -14.48 1.69
N ARG A 60 5.59 -13.92 0.50
CA ARG A 60 6.26 -14.57 -0.61
C ARG A 60 7.76 -14.62 -0.40
N ASP A 61 8.33 -13.52 0.05
CA ASP A 61 9.75 -13.45 0.33
C ASP A 61 10.13 -14.41 1.42
N GLU A 62 9.28 -14.55 2.41
CA GLU A 62 9.53 -15.46 3.51
C GLU A 62 9.63 -16.89 3.03
N LYS A 63 8.78 -17.28 2.10
CA LYS A 63 8.83 -18.61 1.54
C LYS A 63 10.13 -18.84 0.79
N GLN A 64 10.57 -17.87 0.06
CA GLN A 64 11.81 -17.98 -0.69
C GLN A 64 13.02 -18.07 0.24
N VAL A 65 12.99 -17.27 1.27
CA VAL A 65 14.09 -17.25 2.23
C VAL A 65 14.23 -18.60 2.91
N ARG A 66 13.12 -19.22 3.28
CA ARG A 66 13.19 -20.52 3.91
C ARG A 66 13.82 -21.55 3.03
N ARG A 67 13.60 -21.43 1.73
CA ARG A 67 14.11 -22.38 0.79
C ARG A 67 15.57 -22.15 0.47
N LEU A 68 15.97 -20.90 0.35
CA LEU A 68 17.31 -20.54 -0.06
C LEU A 68 18.25 -20.29 1.10
N GLU A 69 17.76 -19.62 2.10
CA GLU A 69 18.61 -19.17 3.19
C GLU A 69 17.82 -19.07 4.46
N PRO A 70 18.16 -19.84 5.44
CA PRO A 70 17.42 -19.84 6.69
C PRO A 70 17.60 -18.60 7.52
N GLU A 71 18.59 -17.79 7.26
CA GLU A 71 18.80 -16.64 8.08
C GLU A 71 18.40 -15.39 7.44
N ALA A 72 17.41 -14.76 7.97
CA ALA A 72 17.00 -13.50 7.49
C ALA A 72 17.72 -12.44 8.27
N PRO A 73 18.43 -11.60 7.61
CA PRO A 73 19.07 -10.53 8.34
C PRO A 73 18.05 -9.50 8.62
N PHE A 74 17.82 -9.29 9.69
CA PHE A 74 17.05 -8.27 10.28
C PHE A 74 16.01 -8.68 11.15
#